data_d671262aa79347f7d6112af96e7db600
#
_entry.id   d671262aa79347f7d6112af96e7db600
#
_cell.length_a   1.000
_cell.length_b   1.000
_cell.length_c   1.000
_cell.angle_alpha   90.00
_cell.angle_beta   90.00
_cell.angle_gamma   90.00
#
_symmetry.space_group_name_H-M   'P 1'
#
loop_
_entity.id
_entity.type
_entity.pdbx_description
1 polymer ?
#
loop_
_entity_poly.entity_id
_entity_poly.type
_entity_poly.pdbx_seq_one_letter_code
_entity_poly.pdbx_strand_id
1 'polypeptide(L)'
;PALKLENAEFSIIINPLQDTLFSSLGIDDVKFYAQTNKDTKLGKISEIASGGELSRLLLIMKLVIEKDNTVKTLIFDEVDSGVGGATASAIGTKLLKIGKNQQTIVVTHSPQVASKGNHHIVIKKNIVENETITETFELSYQEKIEEIARMISDDNISDEARHAALKLIN
;
A
#
# COMPACT_ATOMS: atom_id res chain seq x y z
N PRO A 1 -3.15 11.70 11.13
CA PRO A 1 -2.59 11.03 12.31
C PRO A 1 -2.43 9.51 12.12
N ALA A 2 -3.31 8.86 11.34
CA ALA A 2 -3.38 7.39 11.29
C ALA A 2 -2.31 6.68 10.44
N LEU A 3 -1.55 7.38 9.60
CA LEU A 3 -0.63 6.78 8.62
C LEU A 3 0.85 7.06 8.91
N LYS A 4 1.19 7.59 10.08
CA LYS A 4 2.53 8.07 10.44
C LYS A 4 3.09 9.11 9.46
N LEU A 5 2.22 9.97 8.94
CA LEU A 5 2.54 11.07 8.04
C LEU A 5 1.92 12.39 8.54
N GLU A 6 1.77 12.55 9.88
CA GLU A 6 1.14 13.72 10.50
C GLU A 6 1.91 15.02 10.25
N ASN A 7 3.22 14.89 10.06
CA ASN A 7 4.13 16.00 9.81
C ASN A 7 4.60 16.04 8.35
N ALA A 8 3.94 15.27 7.47
CA ALA A 8 4.30 15.29 6.07
C ALA A 8 3.88 16.60 5.42
N GLU A 9 4.80 17.20 4.70
CA GLU A 9 4.56 18.37 3.87
C GLU A 9 4.71 17.98 2.40
N PHE A 10 3.86 18.55 1.55
CA PHE A 10 3.88 18.34 0.12
C PHE A 10 3.92 19.69 -0.58
N SER A 11 4.83 19.83 -1.55
CA SER A 11 5.00 21.05 -2.31
C SER A 11 5.16 20.77 -3.80
N ILE A 12 4.60 21.64 -4.62
CA ILE A 12 4.79 21.65 -6.06
C ILE A 12 5.62 22.89 -6.40
N ILE A 13 6.78 22.68 -7.00
CA ILE A 13 7.64 23.77 -7.47
C ILE A 13 7.56 23.81 -8.99
N ILE A 14 7.18 24.96 -9.51
CA ILE A 14 7.04 25.22 -10.94
C ILE A 14 8.08 26.28 -11.32
N ASN A 15 9.02 25.91 -12.17
CA ASN A 15 10.04 26.82 -12.68
C ASN A 15 9.89 26.94 -14.21
N PRO A 16 9.83 28.14 -14.75
CA PRO A 16 9.83 28.31 -16.20
C PRO A 16 11.14 27.77 -16.80
N LEU A 17 11.03 27.04 -17.90
CA LEU A 17 12.18 26.60 -18.68
C LEU A 17 12.73 27.76 -19.50
N GLN A 18 14.03 27.68 -19.83
CA GLN A 18 14.60 28.58 -20.84
C GLN A 18 14.03 28.21 -22.22
N ASP A 19 13.87 29.19 -23.09
CA ASP A 19 13.23 29.03 -24.43
C ASP A 19 13.81 27.87 -25.26
N THR A 20 15.11 27.60 -25.10
CA THR A 20 15.81 26.49 -25.78
C THR A 20 15.47 25.10 -25.24
N LEU A 21 14.79 25.00 -24.09
CA LEU A 21 14.46 23.76 -23.39
C LEU A 21 12.95 23.42 -23.45
N PHE A 22 12.18 24.18 -24.21
CA PHE A 22 10.76 23.89 -24.40
C PHE A 22 10.56 22.54 -25.07
N SER A 23 9.56 21.81 -24.59
CA SER A 23 9.25 20.47 -25.07
C SER A 23 7.77 20.33 -25.45
N SER A 24 7.41 19.20 -26.04
CA SER A 24 6.01 18.84 -26.28
C SER A 24 5.18 18.72 -25.00
N LEU A 25 5.83 18.65 -23.82
CA LEU A 25 5.19 18.58 -22.51
C LEU A 25 4.92 19.95 -21.88
N GLY A 26 5.47 21.03 -22.45
CA GLY A 26 5.24 22.39 -21.97
C GLY A 26 6.51 23.23 -21.83
N ILE A 27 6.31 24.40 -21.23
CA ILE A 27 7.33 25.43 -21.02
C ILE A 27 7.79 25.53 -19.55
N ASP A 28 7.23 24.71 -18.68
CA ASP A 28 7.56 24.71 -17.25
C ASP A 28 8.20 23.39 -16.81
N ASP A 29 9.15 23.48 -15.87
CA ASP A 29 9.71 22.36 -15.12
C ASP A 29 8.93 22.21 -13.82
N VAL A 30 8.06 21.20 -13.74
CA VAL A 30 7.20 20.92 -12.60
C VAL A 30 7.82 19.81 -11.75
N LYS A 31 8.14 20.12 -10.50
CA LYS A 31 8.72 19.16 -9.56
C LYS A 31 7.85 19.02 -8.32
N PHE A 32 7.65 17.78 -7.92
CA PHE A 32 6.96 17.40 -6.69
C PHE A 32 7.97 17.15 -5.58
N TYR A 33 7.77 17.82 -4.45
CA TYR A 33 8.59 17.68 -3.26
C TYR A 33 7.74 17.17 -2.10
N ALA A 34 8.32 16.34 -1.26
CA ALA A 34 7.71 15.95 0.00
C ALA A 34 8.73 15.87 1.12
N GLN A 35 8.27 16.14 2.33
CA GLN A 35 8.92 15.84 3.57
C GLN A 35 8.03 14.87 4.32
N THR A 36 8.48 13.67 4.61
CA THR A 36 7.66 12.62 5.23
C THR A 36 7.65 12.70 6.76
N ASN A 37 8.72 13.24 7.35
CA ASN A 37 8.90 13.41 8.79
C ASN A 37 9.59 14.74 9.10
N LYS A 38 9.39 15.27 10.32
CA LYS A 38 10.03 16.53 10.77
C LYS A 38 11.56 16.51 10.68
N ASP A 39 12.14 15.34 10.86
CA ASP A 39 13.61 15.16 10.89
C ASP A 39 14.19 14.94 9.48
N THR A 40 13.38 14.82 8.45
CA THR A 40 13.81 14.71 7.06
C THR A 40 13.76 16.07 6.39
N LYS A 41 14.64 16.29 5.41
CA LYS A 41 14.60 17.50 4.57
C LYS A 41 13.53 17.35 3.50
N LEU A 42 12.93 18.48 3.10
CA LEU A 42 12.10 18.54 1.91
C LEU A 42 12.92 18.09 0.70
N GLY A 43 12.56 17.00 0.09
CA GLY A 43 13.25 16.39 -1.06
C GLY A 43 12.29 16.10 -2.21
N LYS A 44 12.83 15.86 -3.41
CA LYS A 44 11.99 15.42 -4.53
C LYS A 44 11.36 14.08 -4.23
N ILE A 45 10.09 13.89 -4.62
CA ILE A 45 9.39 12.62 -4.42
C ILE A 45 10.16 11.45 -5.06
N SER A 46 10.80 11.67 -6.21
CA SER A 46 11.63 10.66 -6.88
C SER A 46 12.88 10.24 -6.09
N GLU A 47 13.27 11.00 -5.07
CA GLU A 47 14.46 10.77 -4.23
C GLU A 47 14.07 10.24 -2.84
N ILE A 48 12.77 10.02 -2.56
CA ILE A 48 12.32 9.43 -1.29
C ILE A 48 12.83 7.99 -1.22
N ALA A 49 13.67 7.71 -0.23
CA ALA A 49 14.42 6.46 -0.12
C ALA A 49 13.56 5.25 0.30
N SER A 50 12.38 5.47 0.90
CA SER A 50 11.52 4.40 1.42
C SER A 50 10.33 4.13 0.51
N GLY A 51 10.27 2.94 -0.11
CA GLY A 51 9.13 2.51 -0.92
C GLY A 51 7.81 2.55 -0.15
N GLY A 52 7.81 2.13 1.12
CA GLY A 52 6.62 2.19 1.96
C GLY A 52 6.14 3.61 2.26
N GLU A 53 7.04 4.58 2.46
CA GLU A 53 6.66 5.99 2.65
C GLU A 53 6.07 6.58 1.37
N LEU A 54 6.68 6.29 0.23
CA LEU A 54 6.19 6.72 -1.07
C LEU A 54 4.80 6.12 -1.36
N SER A 55 4.61 4.83 -1.13
CA SER A 55 3.32 4.15 -1.32
C SER A 55 2.22 4.72 -0.42
N ARG A 56 2.54 5.05 0.85
CA ARG A 56 1.59 5.72 1.75
C ARG A 56 1.28 7.15 1.31
N LEU A 57 2.27 7.90 0.83
CA LEU A 57 2.05 9.24 0.28
C LEU A 57 1.12 9.18 -0.93
N LEU A 58 1.38 8.28 -1.87
CA LEU A 58 0.54 8.06 -3.06
C LEU A 58 -0.89 7.62 -2.67
N LEU A 59 -1.04 6.77 -1.65
CA LEU A 59 -2.35 6.39 -1.10
C LEU A 59 -3.12 7.63 -0.61
N ILE A 60 -2.47 8.52 0.14
CA ILE A 60 -3.11 9.76 0.63
C ILE A 60 -3.49 10.66 -0.55
N MET A 61 -2.57 10.89 -1.47
CA MET A 61 -2.82 11.70 -2.65
C MET A 61 -4.02 11.16 -3.44
N LYS A 62 -4.09 9.85 -3.63
CA LYS A 62 -5.21 9.21 -4.32
C LYS A 62 -6.53 9.43 -3.58
N LEU A 63 -6.55 9.31 -2.26
CA LEU A 63 -7.75 9.58 -1.44
C LEU A 63 -8.23 11.03 -1.53
N VAL A 64 -7.32 11.99 -1.74
CA VAL A 64 -7.65 13.42 -1.87
C VAL A 64 -8.16 13.77 -3.26
N ILE A 65 -7.56 13.17 -4.30
CA ILE A 65 -7.86 13.44 -5.72
C ILE A 65 -9.12 12.70 -6.21
N GLU A 66 -9.73 11.84 -5.41
CA GLU A 66 -10.76 10.85 -5.76
C GLU A 66 -12.07 11.42 -6.37
N LYS A 67 -12.02 12.53 -7.10
CA LYS A 67 -13.20 13.09 -7.77
C LYS A 67 -13.46 12.56 -9.18
N ASP A 68 -12.47 11.93 -9.81
CA ASP A 68 -12.59 11.43 -11.18
C ASP A 68 -12.38 9.91 -11.22
N ASN A 69 -13.45 9.15 -11.39
CA ASN A 69 -13.50 7.68 -11.55
C ASN A 69 -12.87 7.18 -12.88
N THR A 70 -11.81 7.79 -13.35
CA THR A 70 -11.16 7.42 -14.62
C THR A 70 -10.21 6.24 -14.49
N VAL A 71 -9.66 5.99 -13.29
CA VAL A 71 -8.74 4.88 -13.03
C VAL A 71 -9.55 3.65 -12.64
N LYS A 72 -9.45 2.59 -13.45
CA LYS A 72 -10.22 1.35 -13.26
C LYS A 72 -9.57 0.38 -12.27
N THR A 73 -8.25 0.35 -12.19
CA THR A 73 -7.49 -0.56 -11.31
C THR A 73 -6.33 0.19 -10.65
N LEU A 74 -6.22 0.05 -9.34
CA LEU A 74 -5.08 0.52 -8.55
C LEU A 74 -4.32 -0.66 -7.99
N ILE A 75 -3.00 -0.58 -8.04
CA ILE A 75 -2.10 -1.58 -7.45
C ILE A 75 -1.26 -0.88 -6.38
N PHE A 76 -1.32 -1.39 -5.16
CA PHE A 76 -0.49 -0.95 -4.05
C PHE A 76 0.44 -2.09 -3.63
N ASP A 77 1.73 -1.81 -3.69
CA ASP A 77 2.77 -2.72 -3.23
C ASP A 77 3.50 -2.09 -2.04
N GLU A 78 3.78 -2.91 -1.00
CA GLU A 78 4.52 -2.52 0.20
C GLU A 78 3.97 -1.29 0.96
N VAL A 79 2.69 -0.94 0.80
CA VAL A 79 2.10 0.25 1.44
C VAL A 79 2.14 0.19 2.97
N ASP A 80 2.20 -1.00 3.53
CA ASP A 80 2.31 -1.33 4.96
C ASP A 80 3.76 -1.62 5.42
N SER A 81 4.75 -1.47 4.54
CA SER A 81 6.16 -1.68 4.87
C SER A 81 6.61 -0.74 6.00
N GLY A 82 7.31 -1.29 7.01
CA GLY A 82 7.85 -0.54 8.15
C GLY A 82 6.80 -0.03 9.14
N VAL A 83 5.55 -0.46 9.04
CA VAL A 83 4.48 -0.11 9.98
C VAL A 83 3.72 -1.34 10.44
N GLY A 84 3.13 -1.26 11.64
CA GLY A 84 2.34 -2.36 12.21
C GLY A 84 1.18 -1.83 13.07
N GLY A 85 0.45 -2.75 13.69
CA GLY A 85 -0.61 -2.45 14.64
C GLY A 85 -1.66 -1.47 14.10
N ALA A 86 -1.91 -0.39 14.84
CA ALA A 86 -2.95 0.60 14.51
C ALA A 86 -2.72 1.30 13.16
N THR A 87 -1.46 1.53 12.78
CA THR A 87 -1.14 2.17 11.49
C THR A 87 -1.48 1.24 10.31
N ALA A 88 -1.11 -0.04 10.38
CA ALA A 88 -1.46 -1.02 9.36
C ALA A 88 -2.99 -1.20 9.25
N SER A 89 -3.71 -1.23 10.38
CA SER A 89 -5.17 -1.26 10.41
C SER A 89 -5.79 -0.04 9.73
N ALA A 90 -5.25 1.16 9.97
CA ALA A 90 -5.70 2.37 9.32
C ALA A 90 -5.45 2.37 7.82
N ILE A 91 -4.31 1.83 7.36
CA ILE A 91 -4.02 1.61 5.93
C ILE A 91 -5.08 0.69 5.32
N GLY A 92 -5.32 -0.48 5.91
CA GLY A 92 -6.32 -1.44 5.44
C GLY A 92 -7.71 -0.81 5.30
N THR A 93 -8.13 0.00 6.29
CA THR A 93 -9.40 0.73 6.25
C THR A 93 -9.46 1.74 5.09
N LYS A 94 -8.37 2.42 4.81
CA LYS A 94 -8.30 3.38 3.68
C LYS A 94 -8.35 2.67 2.33
N LEU A 95 -7.63 1.56 2.19
CA LEU A 95 -7.65 0.72 0.99
C LEU A 95 -9.03 0.12 0.74
N LEU A 96 -9.69 -0.38 1.78
CA LEU A 96 -11.09 -0.85 1.68
C LEU A 96 -12.03 0.26 1.19
N LYS A 97 -11.85 1.50 1.66
CA LYS A 97 -12.64 2.64 1.19
C LYS A 97 -12.45 2.89 -0.30
N ILE A 98 -11.22 2.86 -0.80
CA ILE A 98 -10.91 2.99 -2.24
C ILE A 98 -11.55 1.83 -3.01
N GLY A 99 -11.40 0.60 -2.52
CA GLY A 99 -11.89 -0.61 -3.15
C GLY A 99 -13.42 -0.68 -3.33
N LYS A 100 -14.19 0.18 -2.63
CA LYS A 100 -15.65 0.31 -2.85
C LYS A 100 -16.00 0.94 -4.19
N ASN A 101 -15.14 1.78 -4.73
CA ASN A 101 -15.42 2.58 -5.93
C ASN A 101 -14.63 2.09 -7.16
N GLN A 102 -13.53 1.35 -6.96
CA GLN A 102 -12.66 0.90 -8.04
C GLN A 102 -11.89 -0.36 -7.64
N GLN A 103 -11.50 -1.16 -8.61
CA GLN A 103 -10.67 -2.33 -8.37
C GLN A 103 -9.35 -1.92 -7.70
N THR A 104 -9.04 -2.56 -6.58
CA THR A 104 -7.81 -2.29 -5.82
C THR A 104 -7.11 -3.60 -5.53
N ILE A 105 -5.90 -3.76 -6.03
CA ILE A 105 -5.03 -4.90 -5.77
C ILE A 105 -3.97 -4.45 -4.76
N VAL A 106 -3.79 -5.22 -3.70
CA VAL A 106 -2.86 -4.89 -2.62
C VAL A 106 -1.95 -6.08 -2.36
N VAL A 107 -0.64 -5.86 -2.45
CA VAL A 107 0.37 -6.83 -2.02
C VAL A 107 0.77 -6.46 -0.60
N THR A 108 0.60 -7.39 0.34
CA THR A 108 0.81 -7.14 1.77
C THR A 108 1.25 -8.41 2.50
N HIS A 109 2.04 -8.23 3.53
CA HIS A 109 2.39 -9.26 4.52
C HIS A 109 1.78 -8.95 5.91
N SER A 110 0.98 -7.89 6.02
CA SER A 110 0.35 -7.48 7.29
C SER A 110 -1.04 -8.10 7.44
N PRO A 111 -1.31 -8.87 8.49
CA PRO A 111 -2.63 -9.44 8.75
C PRO A 111 -3.71 -8.36 8.92
N GLN A 112 -3.35 -7.17 9.43
CA GLN A 112 -4.26 -6.04 9.60
C GLN A 112 -4.72 -5.46 8.26
N VAL A 113 -3.86 -5.45 7.25
CA VAL A 113 -4.20 -5.00 5.90
C VAL A 113 -4.94 -6.10 5.16
N ALA A 114 -4.38 -7.31 5.14
CA ALA A 114 -4.94 -8.47 4.45
C ALA A 114 -6.38 -8.77 4.92
N SER A 115 -6.67 -8.67 6.23
CA SER A 115 -8.01 -8.93 6.77
C SER A 115 -9.11 -8.08 6.15
N LYS A 116 -8.79 -6.88 5.63
CA LYS A 116 -9.77 -5.94 5.04
C LYS A 116 -10.04 -6.18 3.56
N GLY A 117 -9.30 -7.08 2.89
CA GLY A 117 -9.58 -7.46 1.51
C GLY A 117 -10.87 -8.28 1.38
N ASN A 118 -11.62 -8.09 0.30
CA ASN A 118 -12.81 -8.88 -0.01
C ASN A 118 -12.44 -10.24 -0.63
N HIS A 119 -11.44 -10.24 -1.51
CA HIS A 119 -10.87 -11.42 -2.16
C HIS A 119 -9.41 -11.58 -1.72
N HIS A 120 -8.99 -12.82 -1.55
CA HIS A 120 -7.63 -13.15 -1.15
C HIS A 120 -7.00 -14.11 -2.13
N ILE A 121 -5.81 -13.76 -2.58
CA ILE A 121 -4.94 -14.60 -3.39
C ILE A 121 -3.65 -14.83 -2.60
N VAL A 122 -3.35 -16.09 -2.32
CA VAL A 122 -2.07 -16.49 -1.71
C VAL A 122 -1.11 -16.92 -2.79
N ILE A 123 0.12 -16.46 -2.66
CA ILE A 123 1.24 -16.85 -3.54
C ILE A 123 2.12 -17.80 -2.75
N LYS A 124 2.30 -19.02 -3.25
CA LYS A 124 3.20 -20.04 -2.69
C LYS A 124 4.33 -20.32 -3.64
N LYS A 125 5.55 -20.42 -3.10
CA LYS A 125 6.74 -20.86 -3.83
C LYS A 125 7.12 -22.24 -3.35
N ASN A 126 7.08 -23.20 -4.26
CA ASN A 126 7.46 -24.59 -4.01
C ASN A 126 8.70 -24.92 -4.81
N ILE A 127 9.60 -25.72 -4.24
CA ILE A 127 10.76 -26.25 -4.96
C ILE A 127 10.40 -27.66 -5.41
N VAL A 128 10.32 -27.87 -6.73
CA VAL A 128 10.06 -29.16 -7.35
C VAL A 128 11.23 -29.45 -8.30
N GLU A 129 11.91 -30.56 -8.09
CA GLU A 129 13.04 -31.02 -8.95
C GLU A 129 14.12 -29.93 -9.17
N ASN A 130 14.50 -29.18 -8.13
CA ASN A 130 15.43 -28.04 -8.17
C ASN A 130 14.92 -26.77 -8.90
N GLU A 131 13.66 -26.72 -9.32
CA GLU A 131 13.04 -25.51 -9.89
C GLU A 131 12.09 -24.88 -8.89
N THR A 132 12.07 -23.54 -8.85
CA THR A 132 11.11 -22.80 -8.02
C THR A 132 9.84 -22.56 -8.83
N ILE A 133 8.76 -23.22 -8.42
CA ILE A 133 7.43 -23.04 -9.01
C ILE A 133 6.66 -22.07 -8.12
N THR A 134 6.07 -21.04 -8.74
CA THR A 134 5.16 -20.10 -8.07
C THR A 134 3.74 -20.45 -8.44
N GLU A 135 2.93 -20.71 -7.42
CA GLU A 135 1.51 -21.02 -7.57
C GLU A 135 0.66 -19.94 -6.88
N THR A 136 -0.54 -19.72 -7.40
CA THR A 136 -1.49 -18.77 -6.87
C THR A 136 -2.82 -19.46 -6.55
N PHE A 137 -3.38 -19.18 -5.38
CA PHE A 137 -4.62 -19.78 -4.91
C PHE A 137 -5.57 -18.67 -4.44
N GLU A 138 -6.79 -18.65 -4.99
CA GLU A 138 -7.87 -17.85 -4.43
C GLU A 138 -8.45 -18.57 -3.22
N LEU A 139 -8.59 -17.85 -2.10
CA LEU A 139 -9.03 -18.43 -0.83
C LEU A 139 -10.55 -18.27 -0.64
N SER A 140 -11.19 -19.32 -0.17
CA SER A 140 -12.52 -19.26 0.45
C SER A 140 -12.50 -18.47 1.76
N TYR A 141 -13.68 -18.13 2.29
CA TYR A 141 -13.75 -17.42 3.57
C TYR A 141 -13.08 -18.18 4.73
N GLN A 142 -13.22 -19.50 4.78
CA GLN A 142 -12.57 -20.31 5.82
C GLN A 142 -11.07 -20.33 5.67
N GLU A 143 -10.57 -20.51 4.45
CA GLU A 143 -9.12 -20.48 4.17
C GLU A 143 -8.53 -19.09 4.43
N LYS A 144 -9.29 -18.01 4.21
CA LYS A 144 -8.89 -16.66 4.59
C LYS A 144 -8.64 -16.54 6.10
N ILE A 145 -9.51 -17.12 6.93
CA ILE A 145 -9.33 -17.11 8.38
C ILE A 145 -8.05 -17.82 8.76
N GLU A 146 -7.78 -19.01 8.19
CA GLU A 146 -6.56 -19.77 8.45
C GLU A 146 -5.32 -19.02 7.98
N GLU A 147 -5.35 -18.37 6.81
CA GLU A 147 -4.22 -17.59 6.31
C GLU A 147 -3.94 -16.36 7.17
N ILE A 148 -4.97 -15.61 7.59
CA ILE A 148 -4.79 -14.48 8.51
C ILE A 148 -4.27 -14.96 9.87
N ALA A 149 -4.73 -16.12 10.37
CA ALA A 149 -4.23 -16.71 11.59
C ALA A 149 -2.74 -17.11 11.46
N ARG A 150 -2.35 -17.70 10.31
CA ARG A 150 -0.95 -18.00 9.99
C ARG A 150 -0.09 -16.73 9.97
N MET A 151 -0.58 -15.66 9.38
CA MET A 151 0.12 -14.36 9.34
C MET A 151 0.30 -13.72 10.74
N ILE A 152 -0.50 -14.12 11.72
CA ILE A 152 -0.41 -13.65 13.13
C ILE A 152 0.57 -14.49 13.94
N SER A 153 0.61 -15.81 13.71
CA SER A 153 1.27 -16.78 14.59
C SER A 153 2.44 -17.54 13.93
N ASP A 154 2.81 -17.18 12.71
CA ASP A 154 3.75 -17.95 11.90
C ASP A 154 3.25 -19.40 11.66
N ASP A 155 4.13 -20.42 11.72
CA ASP A 155 3.83 -21.77 11.26
C ASP A 155 2.86 -22.55 12.18
N ASN A 156 2.73 -22.18 13.45
CA ASN A 156 1.87 -22.89 14.42
C ASN A 156 0.57 -22.13 14.67
N ILE A 157 -0.47 -22.45 13.90
CA ILE A 157 -1.78 -21.80 14.02
C ILE A 157 -2.50 -22.30 15.28
N SER A 158 -2.59 -21.44 16.30
CA SER A 158 -3.33 -21.73 17.52
C SER A 158 -4.79 -21.27 17.42
N ASP A 159 -5.64 -21.75 18.35
CA ASP A 159 -7.04 -21.29 18.41
C ASP A 159 -7.14 -19.80 18.76
N GLU A 160 -6.20 -19.28 19.56
CA GLU A 160 -6.10 -17.85 19.86
C GLU A 160 -5.80 -17.03 18.60
N ALA A 161 -4.92 -17.55 17.71
CA ALA A 161 -4.63 -16.91 16.44
C ALA A 161 -5.85 -16.89 15.51
N ARG A 162 -6.63 -17.96 15.45
CA ARG A 162 -7.91 -18.02 14.73
C ARG A 162 -8.92 -17.01 15.27
N HIS A 163 -9.05 -16.92 16.61
CA HIS A 163 -9.92 -15.92 17.22
C HIS A 163 -9.45 -14.48 16.95
N ALA A 164 -8.14 -14.23 16.94
CA ALA A 164 -7.59 -12.94 16.59
C ALA A 164 -7.84 -12.61 15.12
N ALA A 165 -7.67 -13.57 14.21
CA ALA A 165 -7.98 -13.42 12.78
C ALA A 165 -9.45 -13.04 12.54
N LEU A 166 -10.39 -13.72 13.20
CA LEU A 166 -11.82 -13.41 13.14
C LEU A 166 -12.12 -11.98 13.61
N LYS A 167 -11.45 -11.50 14.67
CA LYS A 167 -11.61 -10.11 15.14
C LYS A 167 -11.05 -9.06 14.18
N LEU A 168 -10.03 -9.40 13.40
CA LEU A 168 -9.47 -8.49 12.39
C LEU A 168 -10.38 -8.42 11.15
N ILE A 169 -10.99 -9.54 10.76
CA ILE A 169 -11.85 -9.64 9.58
C ILE A 169 -13.17 -8.88 9.79
N ASN A 170 -13.76 -9.02 10.96
CA ASN A 170 -15.02 -8.36 11.35
C ASN A 170 -14.76 -6.92 11.83
#